data_f3c943f75e0d9d8605396a8b21038dc7
#
_entry.id   f3c943f75e0d9d8605396a8b21038dc7
#
_cell.length_a   1.000
_cell.length_b   1.000
_cell.length_c   1.000
_cell.angle_alpha   90.00
_cell.angle_beta   90.00
_cell.angle_gamma   90.00
#
_symmetry.space_group_name_H-M   'P 1'
#
loop_
_entity.id
_entity.type
_entity.pdbx_description
1 polymer ?
#
loop_
_entity_poly.entity_id
_entity_poly.type
_entity_poly.pdbx_seq_one_letter_code
_entity_poly.pdbx_strand_id
1 'polypeptide(L)'
;MIKIGSSVVKEQKKIFNQCVFHPTDAVEDAWGKRIIDKMAEDGAIDTVRVYAMLEDIAYRDEDGNLAYDFRTSDTRLDYLTSLGFNLVIAYAGIPDCITSKVGGRTSVAKNKTRYKGKMWNGNPPDDYAEWEEICYQYTKHISERYGERVNGWKFHCFNEPDVVNFFMGELDDRKEVAKRCAEYLNLYEHFVRGVRRANKTVMVGGPALACVIDFLECFLNGVKERGLEMNYIAVHTYGTDPELLNSGEETLSVKAMMKRVMDRVRVIEKCGFSHLPIVMDEWGASSHGFFNSEECKILMFRETEINSAYFIRFIKELTDASLPLENLMICLSGQHEMVEDFTGFRNFFTLNFIKKPIYNAYVLASKLHTGVVECENNVEYLTVLPTKSDKGGYAVALAYAKEDFSPEIAEITETVEFSENIVDKKITVWCIDGECANPYRLWQRMGEPRIEGELIKVLREEGKMKPKCSFCATENAVDLKLTANAVYLITVE
;
A
#
# COMPACT_ATOMS: atom_id res chain seq x y z
N MET A 1 28.27 7.59 -15.49
CA MET A 1 28.97 6.45 -14.85
C MET A 1 28.31 6.20 -13.50
N ILE A 2 28.02 4.95 -13.18
CA ILE A 2 27.41 4.50 -11.93
C ILE A 2 28.37 3.53 -11.29
N LYS A 3 28.77 3.75 -10.02
CA LYS A 3 29.63 2.84 -9.28
C LYS A 3 28.89 2.26 -8.07
N ILE A 4 28.82 0.95 -8.01
CA ILE A 4 28.25 0.20 -6.89
C ILE A 4 29.37 -0.24 -5.96
N GLY A 5 29.29 0.21 -4.71
CA GLY A 5 30.27 -0.12 -3.67
C GLY A 5 30.17 -1.59 -3.22
N SER A 6 31.13 -1.98 -2.39
CA SER A 6 31.17 -3.33 -1.81
C SER A 6 30.62 -3.37 -0.37
N SER A 7 30.69 -2.24 0.33
CA SER A 7 30.35 -2.14 1.75
C SER A 7 28.88 -1.84 1.94
N VAL A 8 28.23 -2.60 2.82
CA VAL A 8 26.89 -2.27 3.31
C VAL A 8 27.00 -1.07 4.23
N VAL A 9 26.34 0.03 3.86
CA VAL A 9 26.32 1.28 4.64
C VAL A 9 25.11 1.38 5.57
N LYS A 10 24.09 0.56 5.31
CA LYS A 10 22.85 0.59 6.05
C LYS A 10 22.06 -0.71 5.85
N GLU A 11 21.45 -1.19 6.92
CA GLU A 11 20.43 -2.22 6.84
C GLU A 11 19.05 -1.59 6.73
N GLN A 12 18.21 -2.13 5.84
CA GLN A 12 16.82 -1.73 5.70
C GLN A 12 15.85 -2.90 5.91
N LYS A 13 14.67 -2.61 6.41
CA LYS A 13 13.61 -3.61 6.50
C LYS A 13 13.01 -3.87 5.11
N LYS A 14 12.63 -5.11 4.83
CA LYS A 14 11.86 -5.46 3.61
C LYS A 14 10.39 -5.09 3.81
N ILE A 15 10.05 -3.83 3.58
CA ILE A 15 8.70 -3.30 3.77
C ILE A 15 7.99 -2.94 2.46
N PHE A 16 8.63 -3.19 1.32
CA PHE A 16 8.13 -2.72 0.02
C PHE A 16 7.12 -3.66 -0.65
N ASN A 17 6.94 -4.87 -0.13
CA ASN A 17 6.08 -5.90 -0.69
C ASN A 17 4.79 -6.05 0.11
N GLN A 18 4.04 -4.95 0.25
CA GLN A 18 2.87 -4.89 1.11
C GLN A 18 1.74 -4.13 0.42
N CYS A 19 0.51 -4.54 0.67
CA CYS A 19 -0.66 -3.89 0.10
C CYS A 19 -1.86 -3.87 1.05
N VAL A 20 -2.82 -3.03 0.72
CA VAL A 20 -4.17 -3.05 1.29
C VAL A 20 -5.18 -3.17 0.16
N PHE A 21 -6.20 -3.97 0.36
CA PHE A 21 -7.37 -4.00 -0.49
C PHE A 21 -8.47 -3.16 0.13
N HIS A 22 -8.97 -2.26 -0.67
CA HIS A 22 -10.09 -1.44 -0.31
C HIS A 22 -11.15 -1.51 -1.43
N PRO A 23 -12.31 -2.01 -1.15
CA PRO A 23 -12.78 -2.69 0.06
C PRO A 23 -12.29 -4.16 0.17
N THR A 24 -12.49 -4.75 1.32
CA THR A 24 -12.05 -6.11 1.69
C THR A 24 -12.67 -7.23 0.85
N ASP A 25 -13.78 -6.97 0.17
CA ASP A 25 -14.46 -7.91 -0.72
C ASP A 25 -13.58 -8.52 -1.81
N ALA A 26 -12.51 -7.84 -2.19
CA ALA A 26 -11.51 -8.40 -3.10
C ALA A 26 -10.96 -9.75 -2.62
N VAL A 27 -10.99 -10.01 -1.31
CA VAL A 27 -10.58 -11.29 -0.71
C VAL A 27 -11.64 -12.39 -0.90
N GLU A 28 -12.89 -12.04 -1.13
CA GLU A 28 -14.00 -12.99 -1.17
C GLU A 28 -14.38 -13.45 -2.57
N ASP A 29 -14.22 -12.59 -3.57
CA ASP A 29 -14.60 -12.93 -4.94
C ASP A 29 -13.52 -13.71 -5.70
N ALA A 30 -13.92 -14.41 -6.76
CA ALA A 30 -13.03 -15.26 -7.54
C ALA A 30 -11.93 -14.47 -8.26
N TRP A 31 -12.18 -13.22 -8.64
CA TRP A 31 -11.18 -12.36 -9.27
C TRP A 31 -10.14 -11.89 -8.25
N GLY A 32 -10.58 -11.41 -7.10
CA GLY A 32 -9.71 -10.99 -6.01
C GLY A 32 -8.82 -12.13 -5.51
N LYS A 33 -9.41 -13.31 -5.26
CA LYS A 33 -8.66 -14.52 -4.88
C LYS A 33 -7.58 -14.88 -5.90
N ARG A 34 -7.90 -14.84 -7.18
CA ARG A 34 -6.92 -15.12 -8.25
C ARG A 34 -5.74 -14.14 -8.23
N ILE A 35 -5.97 -12.86 -7.91
CA ILE A 35 -4.90 -11.88 -7.77
C ILE A 35 -4.05 -12.18 -6.54
N ILE A 36 -4.70 -12.46 -5.41
CA ILE A 36 -4.02 -12.75 -4.14
C ILE A 36 -3.17 -14.02 -4.26
N ASP A 37 -3.71 -15.08 -4.87
CA ASP A 37 -2.95 -16.31 -5.17
C ASP A 37 -1.70 -15.97 -6.00
N LYS A 38 -1.86 -15.12 -7.02
CA LYS A 38 -0.73 -14.73 -7.88
C LYS A 38 0.31 -13.86 -7.16
N MET A 39 -0.12 -13.00 -6.26
CA MET A 39 0.80 -12.21 -5.43
C MET A 39 1.64 -13.10 -4.50
N ALA A 40 1.02 -14.13 -3.91
CA ALA A 40 1.72 -15.10 -3.08
C ALA A 40 2.69 -15.97 -3.92
N GLU A 41 2.23 -16.49 -5.06
CA GLU A 41 3.03 -17.32 -5.97
C GLU A 41 4.28 -16.58 -6.49
N ASP A 42 4.14 -15.32 -6.90
CA ASP A 42 5.25 -14.51 -7.43
C ASP A 42 6.12 -13.87 -6.32
N GLY A 43 5.72 -13.98 -5.05
CA GLY A 43 6.36 -13.30 -3.92
C GLY A 43 6.29 -11.77 -4.01
N ALA A 44 5.31 -11.25 -4.75
CA ALA A 44 5.16 -9.81 -4.94
C ALA A 44 4.69 -9.10 -3.67
N ILE A 45 3.93 -9.79 -2.83
CA ILE A 45 3.39 -9.29 -1.56
C ILE A 45 3.65 -10.33 -0.47
N ASP A 46 3.95 -9.87 0.73
CA ASP A 46 4.15 -10.69 1.94
C ASP A 46 3.24 -10.28 3.11
N THR A 47 2.73 -9.06 3.08
CA THR A 47 1.89 -8.50 4.14
C THR A 47 0.67 -7.81 3.53
N VAL A 48 -0.51 -8.09 4.06
CA VAL A 48 -1.79 -7.55 3.60
C VAL A 48 -2.50 -6.86 4.76
N ARG A 49 -2.98 -5.63 4.52
CA ARG A 49 -3.92 -4.98 5.41
C ARG A 49 -5.34 -5.33 5.01
N VAL A 50 -6.15 -5.70 6.00
CA VAL A 50 -7.56 -6.02 5.83
C VAL A 50 -8.43 -5.29 6.84
N TYR A 51 -9.69 -5.13 6.51
CA TYR A 51 -10.70 -4.59 7.42
C TYR A 51 -11.44 -5.73 8.11
N ALA A 52 -11.61 -5.63 9.42
CA ALA A 52 -12.38 -6.61 10.19
C ALA A 52 -13.86 -6.64 9.78
N MET A 53 -14.41 -5.50 9.32
CA MET A 53 -15.82 -5.33 8.97
C MET A 53 -16.72 -5.78 10.12
N LEU A 54 -16.56 -5.13 11.28
CA LEU A 54 -17.22 -5.52 12.53
C LEU A 54 -18.75 -5.47 12.47
N GLU A 55 -19.31 -4.68 11.55
CA GLU A 55 -20.74 -4.66 11.21
C GLU A 55 -21.28 -5.98 10.61
N ASP A 56 -20.38 -6.82 10.07
CA ASP A 56 -20.72 -8.16 9.60
C ASP A 56 -20.63 -9.22 10.70
N ILE A 57 -20.05 -8.86 11.85
CA ILE A 57 -19.70 -9.77 12.94
C ILE A 57 -20.68 -9.64 14.11
N ALA A 58 -20.98 -8.41 14.55
CA ALA A 58 -21.79 -8.17 15.73
C ALA A 58 -23.25 -7.86 15.35
N TYR A 59 -24.18 -8.45 16.09
CA TYR A 59 -25.62 -8.25 15.93
C TYR A 59 -26.36 -8.38 17.25
N ARG A 60 -27.66 -8.08 17.30
CA ARG A 60 -28.55 -8.37 18.42
C ARG A 60 -29.27 -9.71 18.18
N ASP A 61 -29.28 -10.57 19.18
CA ASP A 61 -30.10 -11.78 19.18
C ASP A 61 -31.59 -11.45 19.44
N GLU A 62 -32.42 -12.48 19.50
CA GLU A 62 -33.87 -12.34 19.72
C GLU A 62 -34.20 -11.70 21.09
N ASP A 63 -33.32 -11.84 22.06
CA ASP A 63 -33.45 -11.26 23.41
C ASP A 63 -32.85 -9.86 23.53
N GLY A 64 -32.25 -9.33 22.44
CA GLY A 64 -31.62 -8.02 22.39
C GLY A 64 -30.18 -7.99 22.91
N ASN A 65 -29.58 -9.12 23.22
CA ASN A 65 -28.19 -9.20 23.66
C ASN A 65 -27.22 -9.14 22.47
N LEU A 66 -25.98 -8.65 22.70
CA LEU A 66 -24.92 -8.75 21.72
C LEU A 66 -24.55 -10.19 21.43
N ALA A 67 -24.55 -10.55 20.16
CA ALA A 67 -24.17 -11.86 19.65
C ALA A 67 -23.18 -11.69 18.48
N TYR A 68 -22.45 -12.76 18.13
CA TYR A 68 -21.33 -12.69 17.21
C TYR A 68 -21.34 -13.82 16.18
N ASP A 69 -21.12 -13.48 14.91
CA ASP A 69 -20.92 -14.43 13.84
C ASP A 69 -19.56 -14.17 13.15
N PHE A 70 -18.57 -14.98 13.42
CA PHE A 70 -17.21 -14.81 12.89
C PHE A 70 -16.97 -15.48 11.55
N ARG A 71 -17.93 -16.22 10.98
CA ARG A 71 -17.72 -17.06 9.77
C ARG A 71 -17.17 -16.29 8.58
N THR A 72 -17.66 -15.08 8.34
CA THR A 72 -17.16 -14.25 7.23
C THR A 72 -15.70 -13.83 7.47
N SER A 73 -15.39 -13.35 8.67
CA SER A 73 -14.02 -13.00 9.04
C SER A 73 -13.09 -14.21 8.97
N ASP A 74 -13.50 -15.35 9.49
CA ASP A 74 -12.73 -16.60 9.45
C ASP A 74 -12.39 -16.98 8.02
N THR A 75 -13.38 -16.96 7.11
CA THR A 75 -13.14 -17.28 5.70
C THR A 75 -12.07 -16.39 5.06
N ARG A 76 -12.07 -15.09 5.38
CA ARG A 76 -11.07 -14.12 4.89
C ARG A 76 -9.68 -14.41 5.46
N LEU A 77 -9.60 -14.51 6.79
CA LEU A 77 -8.32 -14.65 7.48
C LEU A 77 -7.69 -16.04 7.26
N ASP A 78 -8.49 -17.11 7.24
CA ASP A 78 -8.02 -18.46 6.92
C ASP A 78 -7.39 -18.51 5.53
N TYR A 79 -8.04 -17.89 4.54
CA TYR A 79 -7.52 -17.84 3.19
C TYR A 79 -6.17 -17.10 3.12
N LEU A 80 -6.09 -15.87 3.66
CA LEU A 80 -4.85 -15.10 3.65
C LEU A 80 -3.72 -15.79 4.42
N THR A 81 -4.04 -16.34 5.58
CA THR A 81 -3.05 -17.03 6.41
C THR A 81 -2.58 -18.35 5.77
N SER A 82 -3.44 -19.05 5.03
CA SER A 82 -3.05 -20.27 4.30
C SER A 82 -2.02 -20.00 3.20
N LEU A 83 -2.03 -18.79 2.62
CA LEU A 83 -1.05 -18.32 1.64
C LEU A 83 0.24 -17.76 2.26
N GLY A 84 0.33 -17.70 3.58
CA GLY A 84 1.54 -17.27 4.30
C GLY A 84 1.62 -15.77 4.58
N PHE A 85 0.61 -14.97 4.24
CA PHE A 85 0.65 -13.53 4.48
C PHE A 85 0.69 -13.15 5.96
N ASN A 86 1.41 -12.08 6.26
CA ASN A 86 1.31 -11.32 7.49
C ASN A 86 0.12 -10.36 7.39
N LEU A 87 -0.51 -10.03 8.53
CA LEU A 87 -1.71 -9.21 8.51
C LEU A 87 -1.57 -7.92 9.33
N VAL A 88 -2.17 -6.86 8.80
CA VAL A 88 -2.55 -5.65 9.54
C VAL A 88 -4.07 -5.58 9.51
N ILE A 89 -4.72 -5.51 10.67
CA ILE A 89 -6.18 -5.58 10.77
C ILE A 89 -6.72 -4.25 11.28
N ALA A 90 -7.51 -3.60 10.44
CA ALA A 90 -8.28 -2.42 10.81
C ALA A 90 -9.63 -2.85 11.42
N TYR A 91 -9.88 -2.46 12.67
CA TYR A 91 -11.17 -2.63 13.33
C TYR A 91 -12.09 -1.50 12.83
N ALA A 92 -12.65 -1.68 11.65
CA ALA A 92 -13.39 -0.66 10.94
C ALA A 92 -14.86 -1.01 10.75
N GLY A 93 -15.67 0.05 10.62
CA GLY A 93 -17.11 0.01 10.65
C GLY A 93 -17.66 -0.13 12.08
N ILE A 94 -18.55 0.80 12.45
CA ILE A 94 -19.28 0.68 13.74
C ILE A 94 -20.50 -0.17 13.49
N PRO A 95 -20.69 -1.30 14.21
CA PRO A 95 -21.88 -2.14 14.03
C PRO A 95 -23.17 -1.36 14.25
N ASP A 96 -24.12 -1.52 13.33
CA ASP A 96 -25.43 -0.86 13.41
C ASP A 96 -26.20 -1.19 14.70
N CYS A 97 -25.91 -2.33 15.31
CA CYS A 97 -26.57 -2.78 16.54
C CYS A 97 -26.16 -2.01 17.80
N ILE A 98 -25.09 -1.18 17.75
CA ILE A 98 -24.60 -0.41 18.91
C ILE A 98 -24.72 1.10 18.72
N THR A 99 -25.39 1.57 17.67
CA THR A 99 -25.61 2.99 17.46
C THR A 99 -27.04 3.26 17.01
N SER A 100 -27.70 4.22 17.63
CA SER A 100 -29.04 4.69 17.23
C SER A 100 -28.97 5.65 16.03
N LYS A 101 -27.80 6.12 15.65
CA LYS A 101 -27.56 7.07 14.57
C LYS A 101 -27.49 6.35 13.24
N VAL A 102 -28.49 6.59 12.39
CA VAL A 102 -28.69 5.81 11.14
C VAL A 102 -28.15 6.50 9.89
N GLY A 103 -27.78 7.79 9.97
CA GLY A 103 -27.22 8.56 8.85
C GLY A 103 -25.71 8.44 8.72
N GLY A 104 -25.14 9.08 7.69
CA GLY A 104 -23.69 9.27 7.59
C GLY A 104 -22.90 8.03 7.26
N ARG A 105 -23.47 7.13 6.46
CA ARG A 105 -22.74 5.98 5.94
C ARG A 105 -21.84 6.40 4.81
N THR A 106 -20.60 6.03 4.91
CA THR A 106 -19.59 6.30 3.89
C THR A 106 -19.66 5.29 2.77
N SER A 107 -19.98 5.76 1.56
CA SER A 107 -19.64 5.04 0.35
C SER A 107 -18.58 5.82 -0.36
N VAL A 108 -17.43 5.25 -0.45
CA VAL A 108 -16.35 5.75 -1.27
C VAL A 108 -16.37 5.15 -2.68
N ALA A 109 -17.02 4.00 -2.88
CA ALA A 109 -17.19 3.38 -4.18
C ALA A 109 -18.37 3.99 -4.95
N LYS A 110 -18.11 4.51 -6.16
CA LYS A 110 -19.18 5.00 -7.06
C LYS A 110 -20.10 3.88 -7.53
N ASN A 111 -19.59 2.67 -7.68
CA ASN A 111 -20.33 1.48 -8.10
C ASN A 111 -20.90 0.70 -6.91
N LYS A 112 -21.85 1.31 -6.22
CA LYS A 112 -22.55 0.75 -5.05
C LYS A 112 -23.22 -0.61 -5.28
N THR A 113 -23.46 -0.97 -6.55
CA THR A 113 -24.24 -2.15 -6.91
C THR A 113 -23.47 -3.45 -6.88
N ARG A 114 -22.14 -3.43 -6.85
CA ARG A 114 -21.32 -4.64 -6.94
C ARG A 114 -20.78 -5.13 -5.61
N TYR A 115 -20.69 -4.27 -4.59
CA TYR A 115 -20.28 -4.67 -3.26
C TYR A 115 -21.44 -4.66 -2.28
N LYS A 116 -22.20 -5.75 -2.19
CA LYS A 116 -23.29 -6.05 -1.23
C LYS A 116 -24.12 -4.84 -0.73
N GLY A 117 -23.97 -3.67 -1.35
CA GLY A 117 -24.63 -2.41 -0.99
C GLY A 117 -24.29 -1.87 0.41
N LYS A 118 -23.31 -2.46 1.10
CA LYS A 118 -22.90 -2.03 2.44
C LYS A 118 -21.93 -0.86 2.37
N MET A 119 -22.25 0.13 3.15
CA MET A 119 -21.42 1.31 3.40
C MET A 119 -21.04 1.27 4.88
N TRP A 120 -19.82 1.71 5.19
CA TRP A 120 -19.36 1.77 6.57
C TRP A 120 -20.23 2.71 7.39
N ASN A 121 -20.62 2.27 8.58
CA ASN A 121 -21.21 3.13 9.56
C ASN A 121 -20.06 3.83 10.34
N GLY A 122 -19.94 5.12 10.17
CA GLY A 122 -18.96 5.95 10.87
C GLY A 122 -19.54 6.69 12.08
N ASN A 123 -20.78 6.39 12.50
CA ASN A 123 -21.33 7.00 13.68
C ASN A 123 -20.74 6.37 14.95
N PRO A 124 -20.39 7.19 15.95
CA PRO A 124 -19.96 6.67 17.24
C PRO A 124 -21.00 5.75 17.88
N PRO A 125 -20.60 4.75 18.68
CA PRO A 125 -21.52 3.92 19.43
C PRO A 125 -22.29 4.75 20.47
N ASP A 126 -23.49 4.33 20.83
CA ASP A 126 -24.27 4.97 21.90
C ASP A 126 -23.69 4.60 23.28
N ASP A 127 -23.10 3.40 23.41
CA ASP A 127 -22.35 2.94 24.57
C ASP A 127 -21.00 2.41 24.15
N TYR A 128 -19.94 3.03 24.59
CA TYR A 128 -18.56 2.60 24.32
C TYR A 128 -18.17 1.29 25.00
N ALA A 129 -18.90 0.87 26.05
CA ALA A 129 -18.67 -0.45 26.65
C ALA A 129 -19.06 -1.60 25.70
N GLU A 130 -20.06 -1.41 24.87
CA GLU A 130 -20.42 -2.40 23.84
C GLU A 130 -19.36 -2.46 22.72
N TRP A 131 -18.82 -1.31 22.31
CA TRP A 131 -17.68 -1.27 21.38
C TRP A 131 -16.46 -2.00 21.94
N GLU A 132 -16.13 -1.75 23.21
CA GLU A 132 -15.05 -2.46 23.92
C GLU A 132 -15.29 -3.98 23.91
N GLU A 133 -16.53 -4.41 24.21
CA GLU A 133 -16.88 -5.83 24.24
C GLU A 133 -16.76 -6.47 22.85
N ILE A 134 -17.18 -5.80 21.78
CA ILE A 134 -17.02 -6.28 20.40
C ILE A 134 -15.54 -6.44 20.06
N CYS A 135 -14.71 -5.44 20.38
CA CYS A 135 -13.27 -5.51 20.17
C CYS A 135 -12.64 -6.66 20.97
N TYR A 136 -13.09 -6.89 22.22
CA TYR A 136 -12.64 -8.01 23.03
C TYR A 136 -13.01 -9.36 22.41
N GLN A 137 -14.26 -9.57 22.05
CA GLN A 137 -14.74 -10.84 21.52
C GLN A 137 -14.09 -11.18 20.19
N TYR A 138 -13.93 -10.21 19.31
CA TYR A 138 -13.24 -10.42 18.03
C TYR A 138 -11.75 -10.75 18.24
N THR A 139 -11.05 -9.98 19.06
CA THR A 139 -9.63 -10.24 19.37
C THR A 139 -9.43 -11.60 20.03
N LYS A 140 -10.31 -11.97 20.96
CA LYS A 140 -10.30 -13.28 21.62
C LYS A 140 -10.45 -14.40 20.61
N HIS A 141 -11.49 -14.31 19.75
CA HIS A 141 -11.77 -15.31 18.72
C HIS A 141 -10.57 -15.54 17.79
N ILE A 142 -10.00 -14.47 17.21
CA ILE A 142 -8.86 -14.60 16.30
C ILE A 142 -7.58 -15.07 17.03
N SER A 143 -7.39 -14.69 18.30
CA SER A 143 -6.25 -15.15 19.09
C SER A 143 -6.36 -16.66 19.41
N GLU A 144 -7.54 -17.15 19.73
CA GLU A 144 -7.81 -18.59 19.94
C GLU A 144 -7.67 -19.38 18.64
N ARG A 145 -8.10 -18.84 17.50
CA ARG A 145 -8.06 -19.51 16.20
C ARG A 145 -6.66 -19.60 15.60
N TYR A 146 -5.88 -18.52 15.64
CA TYR A 146 -4.58 -18.42 14.96
C TYR A 146 -3.38 -18.56 15.92
N GLY A 147 -3.62 -18.64 17.23
CA GLY A 147 -2.58 -18.86 18.24
C GLY A 147 -1.50 -17.77 18.22
N GLU A 148 -0.25 -18.19 18.37
CA GLU A 148 0.90 -17.28 18.44
C GLU A 148 1.13 -16.47 17.15
N ARG A 149 0.58 -16.89 16.04
CA ARG A 149 0.70 -16.16 14.77
C ARG A 149 0.14 -14.73 14.89
N VAL A 150 -0.91 -14.55 15.67
CA VAL A 150 -1.55 -13.24 15.89
C VAL A 150 -0.58 -12.24 16.54
N ASN A 151 0.41 -12.70 17.29
CA ASN A 151 1.41 -11.83 17.92
C ASN A 151 2.30 -11.08 16.93
N GLY A 152 2.38 -11.56 15.69
CA GLY A 152 3.06 -10.87 14.57
C GLY A 152 2.19 -9.87 13.83
N TRP A 153 0.89 -9.81 14.13
CA TRP A 153 -0.06 -8.93 13.48
C TRP A 153 -0.12 -7.56 14.15
N LYS A 154 -0.62 -6.57 13.40
CA LYS A 154 -0.88 -5.23 13.91
C LYS A 154 -2.37 -4.94 13.86
N PHE A 155 -2.91 -4.34 14.92
CA PHE A 155 -4.31 -3.97 15.02
C PHE A 155 -4.44 -2.46 15.19
N HIS A 156 -5.30 -1.83 14.42
CA HIS A 156 -5.63 -0.43 14.64
C HIS A 156 -7.13 -0.16 14.61
N CYS A 157 -7.48 0.89 15.33
CA CYS A 157 -8.86 1.33 15.48
C CYS A 157 -9.29 2.12 14.26
N PHE A 158 -10.39 1.73 13.64
CA PHE A 158 -11.08 2.43 12.57
C PHE A 158 -10.22 2.64 11.30
N ASN A 159 -10.64 3.55 10.42
CA ASN A 159 -9.93 3.98 9.21
C ASN A 159 -10.27 5.43 8.90
N GLU A 160 -9.25 6.27 8.73
CA GLU A 160 -9.37 7.67 8.34
C GLU A 160 -10.39 8.48 9.15
N PRO A 161 -10.31 8.48 10.50
CA PRO A 161 -11.27 9.21 11.34
C PRO A 161 -11.15 10.73 11.19
N ASP A 162 -10.09 11.21 10.54
CA ASP A 162 -9.86 12.61 10.20
C ASP A 162 -10.65 13.07 8.97
N VAL A 163 -11.18 12.17 8.16
CA VAL A 163 -12.02 12.51 7.00
C VAL A 163 -13.48 12.69 7.42
N VAL A 164 -14.01 13.88 7.18
CA VAL A 164 -15.38 14.30 7.59
C VAL A 164 -16.46 13.31 7.14
N ASN A 165 -16.27 12.68 5.98
CA ASN A 165 -17.27 11.76 5.44
C ASN A 165 -17.13 10.33 5.98
N PHE A 166 -16.06 9.99 6.73
CA PHE A 166 -15.79 8.65 7.21
C PHE A 166 -16.13 8.45 8.69
N PHE A 167 -16.02 9.49 9.51
CA PHE A 167 -16.25 9.41 10.94
C PHE A 167 -17.22 10.48 11.45
N MET A 168 -17.98 10.16 12.47
CA MET A 168 -19.09 10.92 13.08
C MET A 168 -20.34 11.05 12.19
N GLY A 169 -20.37 10.43 11.04
CA GLY A 169 -21.53 10.42 10.16
C GLY A 169 -22.02 11.84 9.81
N GLU A 170 -23.27 12.16 10.14
CA GLU A 170 -23.90 13.45 9.89
C GLU A 170 -24.04 14.34 11.13
N LEU A 171 -23.29 14.06 12.20
CA LEU A 171 -23.31 14.90 13.41
C LEU A 171 -22.85 16.31 13.09
N ASP A 172 -23.50 17.32 13.69
CA ASP A 172 -23.22 18.74 13.44
C ASP A 172 -21.75 19.11 13.70
N ASP A 173 -21.15 18.47 14.71
CA ASP A 173 -19.79 18.73 15.16
C ASP A 173 -18.70 18.04 14.34
N ARG A 174 -19.06 17.22 13.37
CA ARG A 174 -18.10 16.41 12.58
C ARG A 174 -17.02 17.24 11.84
N LYS A 175 -17.31 18.47 11.53
CA LYS A 175 -16.37 19.38 10.85
C LYS A 175 -15.30 19.95 11.77
N GLU A 176 -15.55 19.98 13.08
CA GLU A 176 -14.61 20.47 14.06
C GLU A 176 -13.57 19.41 14.40
N VAL A 177 -12.30 19.66 14.03
CA VAL A 177 -11.20 18.70 14.22
C VAL A 177 -11.08 18.26 15.67
N ALA A 178 -11.13 19.19 16.63
CA ALA A 178 -10.99 18.88 18.05
C ALA A 178 -12.12 17.98 18.58
N LYS A 179 -13.37 18.22 18.19
CA LYS A 179 -14.51 17.39 18.60
C LYS A 179 -14.43 15.99 17.98
N ARG A 180 -14.11 15.90 16.69
CA ARG A 180 -13.95 14.63 16.00
C ARG A 180 -12.80 13.82 16.59
N CYS A 181 -11.70 14.47 16.93
CA CYS A 181 -10.56 13.84 17.59
C CYS A 181 -10.92 13.36 19.01
N ALA A 182 -11.65 14.15 19.80
CA ALA A 182 -12.09 13.77 21.15
C ALA A 182 -12.98 12.51 21.10
N GLU A 183 -13.89 12.44 20.12
CA GLU A 183 -14.76 11.30 19.89
C GLU A 183 -13.95 10.05 19.46
N TYR A 184 -13.00 10.24 18.54
CA TYR A 184 -12.12 9.15 18.14
C TYR A 184 -11.22 8.66 19.28
N LEU A 185 -10.75 9.53 20.16
CA LEU A 185 -9.98 9.13 21.36
C LEU A 185 -10.80 8.24 22.29
N ASN A 186 -12.10 8.49 22.43
CA ASN A 186 -13.00 7.60 23.18
C ASN A 186 -13.08 6.22 22.49
N LEU A 187 -13.26 6.21 21.18
CA LEU A 187 -13.31 4.97 20.41
C LEU A 187 -12.00 4.18 20.53
N TYR A 188 -10.86 4.86 20.39
CA TYR A 188 -9.53 4.27 20.51
C TYR A 188 -9.25 3.71 21.90
N GLU A 189 -9.60 4.43 22.96
CA GLU A 189 -9.42 3.98 24.34
C GLU A 189 -10.15 2.66 24.60
N HIS A 190 -11.41 2.57 24.20
CA HIS A 190 -12.20 1.35 24.38
C HIS A 190 -11.74 0.21 23.46
N PHE A 191 -11.29 0.52 22.25
CA PHE A 191 -10.63 -0.46 21.37
C PHE A 191 -9.39 -1.06 22.06
N VAL A 192 -8.49 -0.23 22.59
CA VAL A 192 -7.27 -0.72 23.28
C VAL A 192 -7.64 -1.57 24.49
N ARG A 193 -8.60 -1.14 25.32
CA ARG A 193 -9.07 -1.92 26.46
C ARG A 193 -9.62 -3.28 26.07
N GLY A 194 -10.48 -3.33 25.03
CA GLY A 194 -11.05 -4.57 24.53
C GLY A 194 -9.97 -5.52 24.01
N VAL A 195 -9.06 -5.02 23.17
CA VAL A 195 -7.93 -5.81 22.66
C VAL A 195 -7.07 -6.35 23.80
N ARG A 196 -6.70 -5.52 24.78
CA ARG A 196 -5.83 -5.91 25.91
C ARG A 196 -6.46 -6.90 26.89
N ARG A 197 -7.76 -6.87 27.03
CA ARG A 197 -8.52 -7.90 27.77
C ARG A 197 -8.37 -9.28 27.12
N ALA A 198 -8.31 -9.33 25.80
CA ALA A 198 -8.22 -10.57 25.03
C ALA A 198 -6.77 -11.03 24.81
N ASN A 199 -5.90 -10.11 24.42
CA ASN A 199 -4.51 -10.41 24.08
C ASN A 199 -3.59 -9.25 24.48
N LYS A 200 -2.59 -9.55 25.31
CA LYS A 200 -1.65 -8.55 25.86
C LYS A 200 -0.44 -8.29 24.99
N THR A 201 -0.22 -9.11 23.96
CA THR A 201 1.03 -9.12 23.18
C THR A 201 0.91 -8.53 21.78
N VAL A 202 -0.30 -8.50 21.19
CA VAL A 202 -0.52 -7.92 19.87
C VAL A 202 -0.20 -6.42 19.84
N MET A 203 0.28 -5.93 18.69
CA MET A 203 0.56 -4.52 18.53
C MET A 203 -0.73 -3.74 18.23
N VAL A 204 -0.98 -2.68 18.99
CA VAL A 204 -2.12 -1.75 18.78
C VAL A 204 -1.62 -0.39 18.32
N GLY A 205 -2.36 0.25 17.43
CA GLY A 205 -2.00 1.56 16.88
C GLY A 205 -3.17 2.33 16.30
N GLY A 206 -2.87 3.45 15.70
CA GLY A 206 -3.79 4.37 15.05
C GLY A 206 -3.09 5.68 14.69
N PRO A 207 -3.81 6.68 14.15
CA PRO A 207 -5.24 6.68 13.85
C PRO A 207 -5.59 6.17 12.44
N ALA A 208 -4.62 5.68 11.63
CA ALA A 208 -4.78 5.45 10.19
C ALA A 208 -5.20 6.76 9.48
N LEU A 209 -4.39 7.79 9.71
CA LEU A 209 -4.65 9.18 9.32
C LEU A 209 -4.66 9.34 7.79
N ALA A 210 -5.72 9.90 7.22
CA ALA A 210 -5.73 10.25 5.79
C ALA A 210 -4.86 11.47 5.47
N CYS A 211 -5.27 12.66 5.91
CA CYS A 211 -4.63 13.90 5.46
C CYS A 211 -4.64 15.06 6.47
N VAL A 212 -5.46 15.06 7.50
CA VAL A 212 -5.63 16.23 8.40
C VAL A 212 -4.55 16.23 9.49
N ILE A 213 -3.50 16.99 9.27
CA ILE A 213 -2.33 17.05 10.17
C ILE A 213 -2.70 17.51 11.58
N ASP A 214 -3.60 18.49 11.73
CA ASP A 214 -4.07 18.93 13.03
C ASP A 214 -4.79 17.84 13.82
N PHE A 215 -5.45 16.90 13.13
CA PHE A 215 -6.05 15.73 13.76
C PHE A 215 -4.98 14.79 14.33
N LEU A 216 -3.88 14.57 13.59
CA LEU A 216 -2.77 13.76 14.07
C LEU A 216 -2.16 14.34 15.35
N GLU A 217 -1.91 15.65 15.36
CA GLU A 217 -1.37 16.35 16.54
C GLU A 217 -2.33 16.24 17.73
N CYS A 218 -3.62 16.49 17.50
CA CYS A 218 -4.65 16.35 18.53
C CYS A 218 -4.72 14.92 19.09
N PHE A 219 -4.72 13.92 18.22
CA PHE A 219 -4.77 12.51 18.61
C PHE A 219 -3.55 12.10 19.45
N LEU A 220 -2.34 12.42 18.99
CA LEU A 220 -1.12 12.06 19.71
C LEU A 220 -1.03 12.71 21.09
N ASN A 221 -1.40 13.99 21.19
CA ASN A 221 -1.47 14.68 22.48
C ASN A 221 -2.53 14.03 23.39
N GLY A 222 -3.70 13.71 22.88
CA GLY A 222 -4.75 13.03 23.65
C GLY A 222 -4.36 11.63 24.12
N VAL A 223 -3.64 10.85 23.29
CA VAL A 223 -3.06 9.55 23.70
C VAL A 223 -2.12 9.73 24.89
N LYS A 224 -1.25 10.75 24.83
CA LYS A 224 -0.30 11.06 25.91
C LYS A 224 -1.01 11.54 27.19
N GLU A 225 -1.96 12.46 27.06
CA GLU A 225 -2.71 13.02 28.19
C GLU A 225 -3.55 11.97 28.93
N ARG A 226 -4.15 11.04 28.17
CA ARG A 226 -4.94 9.94 28.73
C ARG A 226 -4.11 8.73 29.15
N GLY A 227 -2.80 8.71 28.85
CA GLY A 227 -1.92 7.56 29.13
C GLY A 227 -2.32 6.30 28.40
N LEU A 228 -2.83 6.43 27.15
CA LEU A 228 -3.28 5.30 26.34
C LEU A 228 -2.09 4.56 25.75
N GLU A 229 -2.21 3.25 25.64
CA GLU A 229 -1.20 2.43 24.99
C GLU A 229 -1.25 2.61 23.47
N MET A 230 -0.07 2.73 22.86
CA MET A 230 0.13 2.76 21.41
C MET A 230 1.50 2.19 21.09
N ASN A 231 1.56 1.20 20.19
CA ASN A 231 2.80 0.51 19.83
C ASN A 231 3.35 0.99 18.46
N TYR A 232 2.53 1.64 17.65
CA TYR A 232 2.91 2.21 16.36
C TYR A 232 1.93 3.32 15.94
N ILE A 233 2.34 4.16 15.01
CA ILE A 233 1.51 5.23 14.47
C ILE A 233 1.15 4.88 13.02
N ALA A 234 -0.16 4.74 12.76
CA ALA A 234 -0.68 4.45 11.42
C ALA A 234 -1.01 5.74 10.67
N VAL A 235 -0.50 5.88 9.45
CA VAL A 235 -0.74 7.03 8.59
C VAL A 235 -0.88 6.62 7.13
N HIS A 236 -1.73 7.32 6.40
CA HIS A 236 -1.80 7.25 4.95
C HIS A 236 -1.03 8.39 4.33
N THR A 237 -0.46 8.18 3.16
CA THR A 237 0.18 9.25 2.41
C THR A 237 -0.02 9.00 0.93
N TYR A 238 -0.73 9.91 0.29
CA TYR A 238 -0.93 9.90 -1.15
C TYR A 238 -0.16 11.04 -1.80
N GLY A 239 0.22 10.84 -3.04
CA GLY A 239 0.81 11.86 -3.88
C GLY A 239 -0.20 12.95 -4.29
N THR A 240 -0.01 13.52 -5.46
CA THR A 240 -0.83 14.64 -5.95
C THR A 240 -2.28 14.23 -6.20
N ASP A 241 -3.21 15.11 -5.89
CA ASP A 241 -4.63 14.90 -6.14
C ASP A 241 -4.92 14.85 -7.65
N PRO A 242 -5.83 13.96 -8.09
CA PRO A 242 -6.13 13.79 -9.51
C PRO A 242 -6.63 15.07 -10.18
N GLU A 243 -7.42 15.89 -9.48
CA GLU A 243 -7.93 17.15 -10.01
C GLU A 243 -6.80 18.14 -10.28
N LEU A 244 -5.82 18.26 -9.38
CA LEU A 244 -4.66 19.14 -9.56
C LEU A 244 -3.73 18.64 -10.66
N LEU A 245 -3.59 17.31 -10.80
CA LEU A 245 -2.87 16.71 -11.93
C LEU A 245 -3.59 16.99 -13.26
N ASN A 246 -4.91 16.85 -13.29
CA ASN A 246 -5.71 16.97 -14.52
C ASN A 246 -5.83 18.43 -14.98
N SER A 247 -5.84 19.40 -14.04
CA SER A 247 -5.81 20.83 -14.34
C SER A 247 -4.41 21.32 -14.74
N GLY A 248 -3.37 20.56 -14.44
CA GLY A 248 -1.97 20.96 -14.66
C GLY A 248 -1.43 21.93 -13.60
N GLU A 249 -2.17 22.15 -12.51
CA GLU A 249 -1.70 22.98 -11.38
C GLU A 249 -0.55 22.30 -10.62
N GLU A 250 -0.56 20.96 -10.57
CA GLU A 250 0.53 20.15 -10.03
C GLU A 250 0.91 19.05 -11.01
N THR A 251 2.11 18.48 -10.85
CA THR A 251 2.61 17.31 -11.57
C THR A 251 2.79 16.12 -10.63
N LEU A 252 2.95 14.93 -11.20
CA LEU A 252 3.45 13.79 -10.41
C LEU A 252 4.83 14.17 -9.85
N SER A 253 5.04 13.97 -8.54
CA SER A 253 6.31 14.31 -7.90
C SER A 253 6.56 13.44 -6.67
N VAL A 254 7.70 12.76 -6.66
CA VAL A 254 8.16 12.00 -5.49
C VAL A 254 8.61 12.95 -4.38
N LYS A 255 9.18 14.12 -4.71
CA LYS A 255 9.55 15.14 -3.72
C LYS A 255 8.32 15.69 -2.99
N ALA A 256 7.23 15.95 -3.72
CA ALA A 256 5.98 16.37 -3.10
C ALA A 256 5.41 15.29 -2.16
N MET A 257 5.50 14.02 -2.58
CA MET A 257 5.13 12.87 -1.74
C MET A 257 5.99 12.83 -0.47
N MET A 258 7.30 12.92 -0.59
CA MET A 258 8.23 12.92 0.56
C MET A 258 7.99 14.10 1.49
N LYS A 259 7.65 15.29 0.97
CA LYS A 259 7.26 16.42 1.81
C LYS A 259 6.05 16.07 2.70
N ARG A 260 5.02 15.45 2.13
CA ARG A 260 3.83 15.01 2.89
C ARG A 260 4.18 13.95 3.94
N VAL A 261 5.08 13.02 3.62
CA VAL A 261 5.62 12.07 4.61
C VAL A 261 6.31 12.80 5.75
N MET A 262 7.21 13.73 5.44
CA MET A 262 7.97 14.48 6.44
C MET A 262 7.10 15.42 7.28
N ASP A 263 5.99 15.93 6.76
CA ASP A 263 5.03 16.71 7.54
C ASP A 263 4.43 15.88 8.68
N ARG A 264 4.10 14.60 8.42
CA ARG A 264 3.64 13.66 9.45
C ARG A 264 4.73 13.35 10.47
N VAL A 265 5.94 13.05 9.98
CA VAL A 265 7.11 12.77 10.85
C VAL A 265 7.36 13.93 11.82
N ARG A 266 7.35 15.18 11.34
CA ARG A 266 7.56 16.36 12.19
C ARG A 266 6.51 16.49 13.30
N VAL A 267 5.25 16.18 13.02
CA VAL A 267 4.19 16.19 14.04
C VAL A 267 4.41 15.07 15.05
N ILE A 268 4.77 13.86 14.59
CA ILE A 268 5.10 12.73 15.46
C ILE A 268 6.24 13.08 16.42
N GLU A 269 7.31 13.69 15.89
CA GLU A 269 8.46 14.17 16.68
C GLU A 269 8.07 15.27 17.68
N LYS A 270 7.33 16.27 17.21
CA LYS A 270 6.81 17.39 18.03
C LYS A 270 5.99 16.90 19.23
N CYS A 271 5.18 15.86 19.04
CA CYS A 271 4.37 15.26 20.10
C CYS A 271 5.17 14.31 21.03
N GLY A 272 6.43 14.00 20.70
CA GLY A 272 7.32 13.17 21.51
C GLY A 272 7.19 11.66 21.24
N PHE A 273 6.71 11.26 20.08
CA PHE A 273 6.49 9.86 19.68
C PHE A 273 7.52 9.33 18.67
N SER A 274 8.65 9.99 18.50
CA SER A 274 9.72 9.55 17.59
C SER A 274 10.30 8.15 17.88
N HIS A 275 10.03 7.62 19.07
CA HIS A 275 10.45 6.27 19.48
C HIS A 275 9.52 5.17 18.95
N LEU A 276 8.33 5.51 18.43
CA LEU A 276 7.40 4.55 17.85
C LEU A 276 7.63 4.37 16.36
N PRO A 277 7.46 3.14 15.85
CA PRO A 277 7.49 2.89 14.42
C PRO A 277 6.27 3.51 13.73
N ILE A 278 6.47 3.86 12.44
CA ILE A 278 5.43 4.36 11.56
C ILE A 278 4.96 3.22 10.66
N VAL A 279 3.66 3.01 10.61
CA VAL A 279 2.98 2.11 9.69
C VAL A 279 2.27 2.97 8.63
N MET A 280 2.83 3.03 7.43
CA MET A 280 2.17 3.67 6.29
C MET A 280 1.27 2.62 5.63
N ASP A 281 0.09 2.49 6.18
CA ASP A 281 -0.84 1.41 5.85
C ASP A 281 -1.74 1.70 4.63
N GLU A 282 -1.61 2.90 4.05
CA GLU A 282 -2.04 3.23 2.69
C GLU A 282 -1.10 4.22 2.02
N TRP A 283 -0.73 3.94 0.78
CA TRP A 283 -0.06 4.90 -0.08
C TRP A 283 -0.46 4.74 -1.55
N GLY A 284 -0.21 5.77 -2.34
CA GLY A 284 -0.36 5.77 -3.79
C GLY A 284 0.23 7.04 -4.41
N ALA A 285 0.67 6.98 -5.67
CA ALA A 285 1.23 8.12 -6.38
C ALA A 285 0.22 9.26 -6.59
N SER A 286 -1.07 8.95 -6.51
CA SER A 286 -2.17 9.93 -6.52
C SER A 286 -3.28 9.44 -5.59
N SER A 287 -3.98 10.36 -4.93
CA SER A 287 -5.14 10.10 -4.08
C SER A 287 -6.37 9.65 -4.90
N HIS A 288 -7.56 9.63 -4.28
CA HIS A 288 -8.85 9.29 -4.91
C HIS A 288 -8.84 7.98 -5.68
N GLY A 289 -8.81 6.88 -4.92
CA GLY A 289 -8.74 5.53 -5.48
C GLY A 289 -9.90 5.10 -6.33
N PHE A 290 -11.04 5.77 -6.20
CA PHE A 290 -12.29 5.46 -6.91
C PHE A 290 -12.46 6.22 -8.22
N PHE A 291 -11.54 7.16 -8.51
CA PHE A 291 -11.50 7.85 -9.78
C PHE A 291 -10.76 7.00 -10.81
N ASN A 292 -11.28 7.04 -12.02
CA ASN A 292 -10.67 6.47 -13.22
C ASN A 292 -10.39 7.56 -14.26
N SER A 293 -10.00 7.15 -15.45
CA SER A 293 -9.70 8.07 -16.54
C SER A 293 -10.91 8.83 -17.11
N GLU A 294 -12.14 8.41 -16.78
CA GLU A 294 -13.34 9.16 -17.19
C GLU A 294 -13.45 10.46 -16.38
N GLU A 295 -13.10 10.41 -15.09
CA GLU A 295 -13.07 11.61 -14.26
C GLU A 295 -11.80 12.41 -14.43
N CYS A 296 -10.64 11.72 -14.44
CA CYS A 296 -9.33 12.35 -14.52
C CYS A 296 -8.43 11.59 -15.50
N LYS A 297 -8.33 12.06 -16.73
CA LYS A 297 -7.55 11.38 -17.77
C LYS A 297 -6.09 11.10 -17.39
N ILE A 298 -5.50 11.97 -16.58
CA ILE A 298 -4.11 11.82 -16.12
C ILE A 298 -3.90 10.50 -15.37
N LEU A 299 -4.91 9.91 -14.73
CA LEU A 299 -4.81 8.66 -13.99
C LEU A 299 -4.39 7.47 -14.87
N MET A 300 -4.41 7.63 -16.19
CA MET A 300 -3.85 6.63 -17.11
C MET A 300 -2.37 6.35 -16.88
N PHE A 301 -1.62 7.20 -16.16
CA PHE A 301 -0.26 6.87 -15.75
C PHE A 301 -0.19 5.57 -14.94
N ARG A 302 -1.28 5.19 -14.24
CA ARG A 302 -1.37 3.95 -13.45
C ARG A 302 -1.34 2.68 -14.31
N GLU A 303 -1.58 2.80 -15.61
CA GLU A 303 -1.49 1.69 -16.58
C GLU A 303 -0.09 1.56 -17.21
N THR A 304 0.81 2.51 -16.95
CA THR A 304 2.08 2.66 -17.64
C THR A 304 3.29 2.36 -16.75
N GLU A 305 4.47 2.35 -17.37
CA GLU A 305 5.79 2.30 -16.73
C GLU A 305 6.03 3.43 -15.72
N ILE A 306 5.35 4.57 -15.89
CA ILE A 306 5.48 5.74 -14.99
C ILE A 306 5.19 5.37 -13.54
N ASN A 307 4.12 4.59 -13.29
CA ASN A 307 3.77 4.19 -11.93
C ASN A 307 4.86 3.29 -11.31
N SER A 308 5.52 2.47 -12.12
CA SER A 308 6.66 1.64 -11.69
C SER A 308 7.89 2.48 -11.35
N ALA A 309 8.22 3.47 -12.20
CA ALA A 309 9.32 4.39 -11.97
C ALA A 309 9.08 5.25 -10.71
N TYR A 310 7.83 5.73 -10.52
CA TYR A 310 7.42 6.43 -9.31
C TYR A 310 7.69 5.59 -8.06
N PHE A 311 7.26 4.33 -8.06
CA PHE A 311 7.46 3.42 -6.94
C PHE A 311 8.95 3.21 -6.61
N ILE A 312 9.80 2.91 -7.60
CA ILE A 312 11.24 2.70 -7.37
C ILE A 312 11.91 3.97 -6.83
N ARG A 313 11.57 5.14 -7.37
CA ARG A 313 12.07 6.42 -6.84
C ARG A 313 11.61 6.67 -5.41
N PHE A 314 10.34 6.39 -5.12
CA PHE A 314 9.77 6.61 -3.79
C PHE A 314 10.44 5.73 -2.73
N ILE A 315 10.62 4.42 -2.99
CA ILE A 315 11.31 3.54 -2.03
C ILE A 315 12.78 3.92 -1.83
N LYS A 316 13.45 4.47 -2.86
CA LYS A 316 14.82 5.00 -2.70
C LYS A 316 14.84 6.22 -1.78
N GLU A 317 13.96 7.19 -1.97
CA GLU A 317 13.86 8.38 -1.12
C GLU A 317 13.52 8.00 0.35
N LEU A 318 12.61 7.05 0.56
CA LEU A 318 12.31 6.52 1.90
C LEU A 318 13.52 5.82 2.53
N THR A 319 14.27 5.07 1.71
CA THR A 319 15.49 4.41 2.14
C THR A 319 16.53 5.45 2.58
N ASP A 320 16.74 6.50 1.81
CA ASP A 320 17.70 7.57 2.14
C ASP A 320 17.30 8.33 3.40
N ALA A 321 16.01 8.64 3.55
CA ALA A 321 15.48 9.36 4.69
C ALA A 321 15.61 8.61 6.03
N SER A 322 15.85 7.30 6.00
CA SER A 322 16.08 6.49 7.21
C SER A 322 14.96 6.57 8.26
N LEU A 323 13.72 6.67 7.80
CA LEU A 323 12.56 6.79 8.68
C LEU A 323 12.28 5.47 9.43
N PRO A 324 11.68 5.53 10.64
CA PRO A 324 11.31 4.34 11.40
C PRO A 324 10.06 3.65 10.82
N LEU A 325 10.05 3.40 9.51
CA LEU A 325 8.96 2.71 8.82
C LEU A 325 9.02 1.21 9.10
N GLU A 326 7.86 0.63 9.42
CA GLU A 326 7.68 -0.82 9.54
C GLU A 326 6.76 -1.40 8.49
N ASN A 327 5.93 -0.59 7.88
CA ASN A 327 5.05 -1.01 6.79
C ASN A 327 4.94 0.10 5.73
N LEU A 328 4.82 -0.30 4.48
CA LEU A 328 4.55 0.56 3.33
C LEU A 328 3.57 -0.17 2.40
N MET A 329 2.27 0.10 2.56
CA MET A 329 1.22 -0.64 1.88
C MET A 329 0.61 0.15 0.75
N ILE A 330 0.77 -0.33 -0.50
CA ILE A 330 0.06 0.27 -1.63
C ILE A 330 -1.43 -0.02 -1.53
N CYS A 331 -2.26 1.00 -1.73
CA CYS A 331 -3.70 0.83 -1.72
C CYS A 331 -4.23 0.40 -3.08
N LEU A 332 -4.93 -0.74 -3.10
CA LEU A 332 -5.51 -1.35 -4.28
C LEU A 332 -7.04 -1.33 -4.21
N SER A 333 -7.70 -1.10 -5.33
CA SER A 333 -9.16 -1.17 -5.46
C SER A 333 -9.62 -2.59 -5.78
N GLY A 334 -10.85 -2.92 -5.40
CA GLY A 334 -11.52 -4.15 -5.80
C GLY A 334 -11.98 -4.13 -7.25
N GLN A 335 -12.28 -5.32 -7.82
CA GLN A 335 -12.73 -5.44 -9.21
C GLN A 335 -14.08 -4.75 -9.49
N HIS A 336 -14.93 -4.69 -8.49
CA HIS A 336 -16.27 -4.08 -8.62
C HIS A 336 -16.23 -2.57 -8.91
N GLU A 337 -15.08 -1.93 -8.71
CA GLU A 337 -14.84 -0.54 -9.05
C GLU A 337 -14.36 -0.35 -10.50
N MET A 338 -13.87 -1.41 -11.14
CA MET A 338 -13.41 -1.40 -12.52
C MET A 338 -14.55 -1.71 -13.48
N VAL A 339 -14.71 -0.90 -14.51
CA VAL A 339 -15.73 -1.10 -15.55
C VAL A 339 -15.15 -1.74 -16.82
N GLU A 340 -13.89 -1.44 -17.12
CA GLU A 340 -13.14 -1.93 -18.29
C GLU A 340 -11.68 -2.18 -17.93
N ASP A 341 -10.95 -2.81 -18.86
CA ASP A 341 -9.49 -2.87 -18.77
C ASP A 341 -8.89 -1.50 -19.08
N PHE A 342 -7.72 -1.20 -18.54
CA PHE A 342 -6.95 0.02 -18.82
C PHE A 342 -7.72 1.33 -18.60
N THR A 343 -8.32 1.48 -17.45
CA THR A 343 -9.10 2.67 -17.10
C THR A 343 -8.46 3.54 -16.00
N GLY A 344 -7.19 3.28 -15.66
CA GLY A 344 -6.47 4.09 -14.67
C GLY A 344 -6.85 3.81 -13.21
N PHE A 345 -7.58 2.73 -12.92
CA PHE A 345 -7.83 2.33 -11.55
C PHE A 345 -6.54 1.90 -10.84
N ARG A 346 -6.49 2.15 -9.53
CA ARG A 346 -5.38 1.72 -8.68
C ARG A 346 -5.47 0.22 -8.36
N ASN A 347 -4.94 -0.60 -9.26
CA ASN A 347 -4.85 -2.05 -9.07
C ASN A 347 -3.60 -2.60 -9.78
N PHE A 348 -3.19 -3.80 -9.42
CA PHE A 348 -2.12 -4.54 -10.04
C PHE A 348 -2.53 -5.24 -11.34
N PHE A 349 -3.81 -5.52 -11.49
CA PHE A 349 -4.38 -6.24 -12.62
C PHE A 349 -5.61 -5.52 -13.15
N THR A 350 -5.89 -5.72 -14.43
CA THR A 350 -7.13 -5.29 -15.07
C THR A 350 -8.25 -6.33 -14.88
N LEU A 351 -9.47 -6.01 -15.32
CA LEU A 351 -10.60 -6.96 -15.24
C LEU A 351 -10.31 -8.30 -15.92
N ASN A 352 -9.66 -8.27 -17.08
CA ASN A 352 -9.26 -9.48 -17.79
C ASN A 352 -7.96 -10.09 -17.27
N PHE A 353 -7.54 -9.76 -16.03
CA PHE A 353 -6.37 -10.32 -15.39
C PHE A 353 -5.07 -10.09 -16.18
N ILE A 354 -4.93 -8.91 -16.79
CA ILE A 354 -3.72 -8.45 -17.44
C ILE A 354 -2.86 -7.74 -16.38
N LYS A 355 -1.61 -8.15 -16.23
CA LYS A 355 -0.67 -7.55 -15.26
C LYS A 355 -0.31 -6.14 -15.69
N LYS A 356 -0.42 -5.18 -14.78
CA LYS A 356 0.08 -3.83 -15.00
C LYS A 356 1.58 -3.72 -14.68
N PRO A 357 2.30 -2.76 -15.28
CA PRO A 357 3.72 -2.55 -14.99
C PRO A 357 4.06 -2.44 -13.50
N ILE A 358 3.23 -1.75 -12.72
CA ILE A 358 3.43 -1.59 -11.27
C ILE A 358 3.48 -2.95 -10.53
N TYR A 359 2.68 -3.95 -10.92
CA TYR A 359 2.78 -5.28 -10.33
C TYR A 359 4.17 -5.90 -10.54
N ASN A 360 4.70 -5.77 -11.74
CA ASN A 360 6.04 -6.26 -12.06
C ASN A 360 7.12 -5.50 -11.26
N ALA A 361 6.95 -4.21 -10.99
CA ALA A 361 7.86 -3.46 -10.12
C ALA A 361 7.88 -4.02 -8.68
N TYR A 362 6.72 -4.46 -8.15
CA TYR A 362 6.64 -5.17 -6.86
C TYR A 362 7.35 -6.52 -6.90
N VAL A 363 7.20 -7.29 -7.98
CA VAL A 363 7.97 -8.54 -8.19
C VAL A 363 9.48 -8.27 -8.24
N LEU A 364 9.91 -7.15 -8.86
CA LEU A 364 11.32 -6.76 -8.86
C LEU A 364 11.79 -6.33 -7.46
N ALA A 365 10.99 -5.53 -6.75
CA ALA A 365 11.33 -5.07 -5.40
C ALA A 365 11.47 -6.23 -4.39
N SER A 366 10.74 -7.35 -4.58
CA SER A 366 10.89 -8.53 -3.72
C SER A 366 12.30 -9.17 -3.80
N LYS A 367 13.04 -8.90 -4.87
CA LYS A 367 14.41 -9.38 -5.08
C LYS A 367 15.47 -8.51 -4.42
N LEU A 368 15.12 -7.30 -3.95
CA LEU A 368 16.03 -6.44 -3.23
C LEU A 368 16.45 -7.09 -1.91
N HIS A 369 17.68 -6.84 -1.49
CA HIS A 369 18.24 -7.33 -0.24
C HIS A 369 18.09 -6.29 0.89
N THR A 370 18.43 -6.68 2.11
CA THR A 370 18.38 -5.79 3.27
C THR A 370 19.59 -4.84 3.35
N GLY A 371 20.77 -5.28 2.93
CA GLY A 371 21.97 -4.47 2.96
C GLY A 371 22.01 -3.44 1.83
N VAL A 372 21.85 -2.16 2.13
CA VAL A 372 22.04 -1.07 1.17
C VAL A 372 23.51 -0.77 1.05
N VAL A 373 24.05 -0.71 -0.16
CA VAL A 373 25.47 -0.43 -0.41
C VAL A 373 25.70 0.98 -0.95
N GLU A 374 26.93 1.45 -0.82
CA GLU A 374 27.35 2.75 -1.38
C GLU A 374 27.11 2.79 -2.89
N CYS A 375 26.73 3.96 -3.38
CA CYS A 375 26.57 4.21 -4.81
C CYS A 375 27.00 5.63 -5.16
N GLU A 376 27.91 5.74 -6.13
CA GLU A 376 28.20 6.98 -6.81
C GLU A 376 27.38 7.01 -8.11
N ASN A 377 26.53 8.02 -8.26
CA ASN A 377 25.71 8.20 -9.46
C ASN A 377 25.72 9.67 -9.88
N ASN A 378 26.28 9.96 -11.06
CA ASN A 378 26.33 11.28 -11.65
C ASN A 378 25.43 11.41 -12.91
N VAL A 379 24.56 10.43 -13.13
CA VAL A 379 23.64 10.44 -14.28
C VAL A 379 22.40 11.22 -13.90
N GLU A 380 22.13 12.27 -14.66
CA GLU A 380 20.93 13.10 -14.43
C GLU A 380 19.66 12.27 -14.62
N TYR A 381 18.65 12.52 -13.78
CA TYR A 381 17.33 11.82 -13.78
C TYR A 381 17.39 10.31 -13.45
N LEU A 382 18.56 9.77 -13.11
CA LEU A 382 18.68 8.36 -12.73
C LEU A 382 18.67 8.19 -11.20
N THR A 383 17.74 7.39 -10.73
CA THR A 383 17.68 6.89 -9.36
C THR A 383 18.29 5.50 -9.32
N VAL A 384 19.15 5.21 -8.33
CA VAL A 384 19.80 3.91 -8.15
C VAL A 384 19.66 3.47 -6.69
N LEU A 385 19.07 2.29 -6.48
CA LEU A 385 18.96 1.64 -5.18
C LEU A 385 19.72 0.30 -5.22
N PRO A 386 21.00 0.29 -4.88
CA PRO A 386 21.79 -0.94 -4.84
C PRO A 386 21.66 -1.61 -3.48
N THR A 387 21.42 -2.92 -3.51
CA THR A 387 21.35 -3.75 -2.32
C THR A 387 22.22 -4.98 -2.46
N LYS A 388 22.68 -5.53 -1.32
CA LYS A 388 23.56 -6.69 -1.26
C LYS A 388 23.04 -7.68 -0.21
N SER A 389 23.14 -8.95 -0.52
CA SER A 389 22.84 -10.03 0.42
C SER A 389 24.07 -10.37 1.28
N ASP A 390 23.85 -10.99 2.42
CA ASP A 390 24.90 -11.54 3.28
C ASP A 390 25.79 -12.57 2.56
N LYS A 391 25.29 -13.18 1.48
CA LYS A 391 26.00 -14.15 0.65
C LYS A 391 26.78 -13.51 -0.49
N GLY A 392 26.79 -12.18 -0.60
CA GLY A 392 27.57 -11.44 -1.61
C GLY A 392 26.87 -11.24 -2.96
N GLY A 393 25.59 -11.63 -3.12
CA GLY A 393 24.80 -11.31 -4.31
C GLY A 393 24.30 -9.86 -4.28
N TYR A 394 24.17 -9.24 -5.46
CA TYR A 394 23.62 -7.89 -5.58
C TYR A 394 22.23 -7.90 -6.22
N ALA A 395 21.40 -6.94 -5.82
CA ALA A 395 20.19 -6.55 -6.53
C ALA A 395 20.15 -5.02 -6.60
N VAL A 396 20.27 -4.47 -7.81
CA VAL A 396 20.36 -3.03 -8.07
C VAL A 396 19.13 -2.60 -8.83
N ALA A 397 18.22 -1.86 -8.19
CA ALA A 397 17.06 -1.27 -8.85
C ALA A 397 17.42 0.13 -9.37
N LEU A 398 16.99 0.43 -10.60
CA LEU A 398 17.20 1.72 -11.24
C LEU A 398 15.87 2.24 -11.80
N ALA A 399 15.67 3.56 -11.74
CA ALA A 399 14.57 4.24 -12.42
C ALA A 399 15.10 5.49 -13.13
N TYR A 400 14.90 5.57 -14.44
CA TYR A 400 15.35 6.68 -15.27
C TYR A 400 14.16 7.57 -15.65
N ALA A 401 13.93 8.64 -14.89
CA ALA A 401 12.76 9.49 -15.03
C ALA A 401 13.05 10.91 -14.54
N LYS A 402 12.50 11.93 -15.25
CA LYS A 402 12.43 13.29 -14.71
C LYS A 402 11.56 13.37 -13.47
N GLU A 403 11.62 14.47 -12.74
CA GLU A 403 10.84 14.66 -11.50
C GLU A 403 9.32 14.63 -11.78
N ASP A 404 8.90 15.21 -12.89
CA ASP A 404 7.51 15.27 -13.35
C ASP A 404 7.07 14.07 -14.21
N PHE A 405 7.97 13.10 -14.40
CA PHE A 405 7.75 11.91 -15.24
C PHE A 405 7.40 12.23 -16.71
N SER A 406 7.75 13.41 -17.19
CA SER A 406 7.57 13.73 -18.61
C SER A 406 8.42 12.78 -19.48
N PRO A 407 7.92 12.37 -20.67
CA PRO A 407 8.62 11.43 -21.54
C PRO A 407 9.77 12.10 -22.33
N GLU A 408 9.90 13.41 -22.24
CA GLU A 408 10.89 14.20 -23.00
C GLU A 408 12.26 14.13 -22.35
N ILE A 409 12.86 12.95 -22.34
CA ILE A 409 14.19 12.66 -21.84
C ILE A 409 14.94 11.84 -22.88
N ALA A 410 16.20 12.18 -23.13
CA ALA A 410 17.02 11.48 -24.12
C ALA A 410 17.29 10.03 -23.66
N GLU A 411 17.24 9.10 -24.61
CA GLU A 411 17.75 7.76 -24.43
C GLU A 411 19.27 7.82 -24.31
N ILE A 412 19.84 7.14 -23.34
CA ILE A 412 21.28 7.09 -23.09
C ILE A 412 21.77 5.66 -22.84
N THR A 413 23.05 5.43 -23.05
CA THR A 413 23.71 4.18 -22.61
C THR A 413 24.64 4.52 -21.44
N GLU A 414 24.51 3.80 -20.35
CA GLU A 414 25.30 3.98 -19.15
C GLU A 414 25.86 2.65 -18.66
N THR A 415 27.06 2.72 -18.08
CA THR A 415 27.73 1.58 -17.49
C THR A 415 27.55 1.57 -15.98
N VAL A 416 27.13 0.44 -15.44
CA VAL A 416 27.05 0.15 -14.00
C VAL A 416 28.28 -0.65 -13.61
N GLU A 417 29.23 -0.03 -12.93
CA GLU A 417 30.46 -0.67 -12.46
C GLU A 417 30.28 -1.19 -11.03
N PHE A 418 30.83 -2.38 -10.74
CA PHE A 418 30.86 -2.96 -9.42
C PHE A 418 32.29 -2.94 -8.85
N SER A 419 32.44 -2.43 -7.64
CA SER A 419 33.75 -2.36 -6.95
C SER A 419 34.26 -3.76 -6.55
N GLU A 420 33.37 -4.74 -6.39
CA GLU A 420 33.74 -6.13 -6.19
C GLU A 420 33.88 -6.88 -7.51
N ASN A 421 34.66 -7.98 -7.47
CA ASN A 421 34.78 -8.86 -8.61
C ASN A 421 33.47 -9.64 -8.83
N ILE A 422 32.82 -9.38 -9.96
CA ILE A 422 31.62 -10.08 -10.41
C ILE A 422 31.88 -10.96 -11.65
N VAL A 423 33.14 -11.05 -12.10
CA VAL A 423 33.51 -11.94 -13.23
C VAL A 423 33.08 -13.38 -12.91
N ASP A 424 32.58 -14.09 -13.90
CA ASP A 424 32.00 -15.43 -13.83
C ASP A 424 30.67 -15.54 -13.04
N LYS A 425 30.21 -14.47 -12.39
CA LYS A 425 28.88 -14.46 -11.77
C LYS A 425 27.78 -14.33 -12.82
N LYS A 426 26.63 -14.93 -12.54
CA LYS A 426 25.44 -14.81 -13.39
C LYS A 426 24.80 -13.43 -13.18
N ILE A 427 24.69 -12.69 -14.25
CA ILE A 427 23.98 -11.41 -14.31
C ILE A 427 22.61 -11.65 -14.96
N THR A 428 21.58 -11.11 -14.34
CA THR A 428 20.24 -11.05 -14.98
C THR A 428 19.75 -9.61 -14.93
N VAL A 429 19.35 -9.09 -16.08
CA VAL A 429 18.77 -7.75 -16.21
C VAL A 429 17.29 -7.89 -16.52
N TRP A 430 16.48 -7.22 -15.73
CA TRP A 430 15.04 -7.11 -15.87
C TRP A 430 14.69 -5.68 -16.29
N CYS A 431 13.61 -5.51 -17.06
CA CYS A 431 13.20 -4.20 -17.54
C CYS A 431 11.67 -4.05 -17.55
N ILE A 432 11.23 -2.87 -17.16
CA ILE A 432 9.85 -2.38 -17.34
C ILE A 432 9.99 -1.03 -18.02
N ASP A 433 9.54 -0.93 -19.26
CA ASP A 433 9.60 0.32 -20.03
C ASP A 433 8.41 0.41 -21.03
N GLY A 434 8.48 1.29 -22.03
CA GLY A 434 7.46 1.41 -23.05
C GLY A 434 7.29 0.17 -23.94
N GLU A 435 8.26 -0.75 -23.94
CA GLU A 435 8.26 -1.95 -24.79
C GLU A 435 8.26 -3.26 -24.01
N CYS A 436 8.78 -3.26 -22.77
CA CYS A 436 8.96 -4.45 -21.96
C CYS A 436 7.95 -4.49 -20.80
N ALA A 437 7.27 -5.61 -20.63
CA ALA A 437 6.32 -5.88 -19.53
C ALA A 437 5.22 -4.80 -19.41
N ASN A 438 4.77 -4.29 -20.56
CA ASN A 438 3.85 -3.16 -20.64
C ASN A 438 2.69 -3.41 -21.63
N PRO A 439 1.69 -4.17 -21.20
CA PRO A 439 0.56 -4.53 -22.07
C PRO A 439 -0.28 -3.32 -22.50
N TYR A 440 -0.34 -2.25 -21.69
CA TYR A 440 -1.04 -1.03 -22.08
C TYR A 440 -0.38 -0.35 -23.29
N ARG A 441 0.95 -0.19 -23.29
CA ARG A 441 1.67 0.38 -24.42
C ARG A 441 1.59 -0.50 -25.67
N LEU A 442 1.61 -1.83 -25.50
CA LEU A 442 1.36 -2.73 -26.62
C LEU A 442 -0.03 -2.51 -27.20
N TRP A 443 -1.07 -2.45 -26.36
CA TRP A 443 -2.44 -2.20 -26.78
C TRP A 443 -2.58 -0.87 -27.53
N GLN A 444 -1.93 0.20 -27.05
CA GLN A 444 -1.88 1.48 -27.73
C GLN A 444 -1.23 1.38 -29.13
N ARG A 445 -0.10 0.69 -29.25
CA ARG A 445 0.57 0.48 -30.54
C ARG A 445 -0.28 -0.32 -31.54
N MET A 446 -1.19 -1.15 -31.05
CA MET A 446 -2.14 -1.91 -31.87
C MET A 446 -3.35 -1.06 -32.32
N GLY A 447 -3.45 0.20 -31.92
CA GLY A 447 -4.56 1.09 -32.25
C GLY A 447 -5.77 0.94 -31.33
N GLU A 448 -5.53 0.49 -30.08
CA GLU A 448 -6.54 0.41 -29.02
C GLU A 448 -7.79 -0.42 -29.39
N PRO A 449 -7.62 -1.64 -29.94
CA PRO A 449 -8.75 -2.48 -30.32
C PRO A 449 -9.51 -2.96 -29.07
N ARG A 450 -10.77 -3.35 -29.25
CA ARG A 450 -11.57 -3.93 -28.18
C ARG A 450 -10.87 -5.16 -27.57
N ILE A 451 -10.76 -5.19 -26.24
CA ILE A 451 -10.04 -6.24 -25.51
C ILE A 451 -10.94 -7.45 -25.34
N GLU A 452 -10.80 -8.43 -26.23
CA GLU A 452 -11.56 -9.69 -26.20
C GLU A 452 -10.79 -10.84 -26.87
N GLY A 453 -11.20 -12.07 -26.61
CA GLY A 453 -10.68 -13.27 -27.29
C GLY A 453 -9.17 -13.47 -27.18
N GLU A 454 -8.50 -13.64 -28.33
CA GLU A 454 -7.04 -13.88 -28.39
C GLU A 454 -6.23 -12.67 -27.91
N LEU A 455 -6.73 -11.43 -28.09
CA LEU A 455 -6.03 -10.24 -27.64
C LEU A 455 -5.75 -10.27 -26.15
N ILE A 456 -6.69 -10.77 -25.34
CA ILE A 456 -6.49 -10.94 -23.89
C ILE A 456 -5.26 -11.79 -23.59
N LYS A 457 -5.05 -12.88 -24.36
CA LYS A 457 -3.89 -13.76 -24.18
C LYS A 457 -2.59 -13.05 -24.57
N VAL A 458 -2.60 -12.30 -25.66
CA VAL A 458 -1.45 -11.51 -26.12
C VAL A 458 -1.05 -10.49 -25.06
N LEU A 459 -2.02 -9.73 -24.53
CA LEU A 459 -1.76 -8.72 -23.52
C LEU A 459 -1.32 -9.33 -22.17
N ARG A 460 -1.88 -10.50 -21.80
CA ARG A 460 -1.41 -11.24 -20.61
C ARG A 460 0.03 -11.75 -20.77
N GLU A 461 0.40 -12.19 -21.96
CA GLU A 461 1.77 -12.63 -22.24
C GLU A 461 2.77 -11.47 -22.19
N GLU A 462 2.38 -10.30 -22.73
CA GLU A 462 3.18 -9.07 -22.64
C GLU A 462 3.36 -8.60 -21.22
N GLY A 463 2.33 -8.71 -20.37
CA GLY A 463 2.40 -8.36 -18.96
C GLY A 463 3.28 -9.27 -18.10
N LYS A 464 3.82 -10.37 -18.64
CA LYS A 464 4.71 -11.24 -17.91
C LYS A 464 6.10 -10.64 -17.77
N MET A 465 6.63 -10.66 -16.54
CA MET A 465 8.01 -10.27 -16.29
C MET A 465 8.96 -11.30 -16.86
N LYS A 466 9.80 -10.91 -17.83
CA LYS A 466 10.84 -11.73 -18.42
C LYS A 466 12.19 -11.03 -18.28
N PRO A 467 13.30 -11.78 -18.08
CA PRO A 467 14.62 -11.19 -18.17
C PRO A 467 14.82 -10.53 -19.55
N LYS A 468 15.31 -9.29 -19.57
CA LYS A 468 15.76 -8.63 -20.80
C LYS A 468 16.99 -9.32 -21.38
N CYS A 469 17.93 -9.68 -20.48
CA CYS A 469 19.06 -10.55 -20.80
C CYS A 469 19.56 -11.29 -19.56
N SER A 470 20.30 -12.38 -19.78
CA SER A 470 21.03 -13.09 -18.73
C SER A 470 22.33 -13.64 -19.31
N PHE A 471 23.45 -13.43 -18.64
CA PHE A 471 24.79 -13.84 -19.09
C PHE A 471 25.73 -14.02 -17.88
N CYS A 472 26.88 -14.66 -18.10
CA CYS A 472 27.97 -14.66 -17.13
C CYS A 472 28.83 -13.41 -17.37
N ALA A 473 29.13 -12.68 -16.31
CA ALA A 473 29.95 -11.46 -16.39
C ALA A 473 31.37 -11.78 -16.86
N THR A 474 31.88 -11.03 -17.83
CA THR A 474 33.26 -11.08 -18.30
C THR A 474 34.12 -9.95 -17.75
N GLU A 475 33.48 -8.95 -17.13
CA GLU A 475 34.08 -7.80 -16.51
C GLU A 475 33.24 -7.33 -15.30
N ASN A 476 33.74 -6.37 -14.53
CA ASN A 476 33.04 -5.87 -13.36
C ASN A 476 32.02 -4.74 -13.71
N ALA A 477 31.39 -4.87 -14.85
CA ALA A 477 30.48 -3.84 -15.37
C ALA A 477 29.30 -4.43 -16.15
N VAL A 478 28.21 -3.67 -16.21
CA VAL A 478 27.02 -3.98 -17.00
C VAL A 478 26.56 -2.73 -17.73
N ASP A 479 26.50 -2.78 -19.05
CA ASP A 479 25.96 -1.70 -19.85
C ASP A 479 24.44 -1.76 -19.92
N LEU A 480 23.78 -0.62 -19.72
CA LEU A 480 22.34 -0.46 -19.80
C LEU A 480 21.97 0.65 -20.79
N LYS A 481 21.02 0.33 -21.65
CA LYS A 481 20.32 1.33 -22.47
C LYS A 481 19.10 1.82 -21.66
N LEU A 482 19.15 3.08 -21.23
CA LEU A 482 18.15 3.71 -20.40
C LEU A 482 17.14 4.51 -21.27
N THR A 483 15.87 4.22 -21.13
CA THR A 483 14.77 4.88 -21.81
C THR A 483 13.87 5.63 -20.83
N ALA A 484 13.08 6.59 -21.31
CA ALA A 484 12.22 7.42 -20.46
C ALA A 484 11.29 6.59 -19.57
N ASN A 485 11.24 6.95 -18.30
CA ASN A 485 10.40 6.32 -17.26
C ASN A 485 10.62 4.81 -17.07
N ALA A 486 11.73 4.27 -17.57
CA ALA A 486 12.05 2.86 -17.43
C ALA A 486 12.53 2.49 -16.02
N VAL A 487 12.20 1.26 -15.62
CA VAL A 487 12.72 0.60 -14.42
C VAL A 487 13.58 -0.59 -14.84
N TYR A 488 14.72 -0.71 -14.22
CA TYR A 488 15.62 -1.86 -14.38
C TYR A 488 15.91 -2.49 -13.02
N LEU A 489 16.13 -3.79 -13.04
CA LEU A 489 16.76 -4.50 -11.94
C LEU A 489 17.93 -5.31 -12.49
N ILE A 490 19.12 -5.15 -11.91
CA ILE A 490 20.27 -6.01 -12.15
C ILE A 490 20.42 -6.93 -10.95
N THR A 491 20.40 -8.25 -11.15
CA THR A 491 20.78 -9.22 -10.12
C THR A 491 22.13 -9.84 -10.47
N VAL A 492 22.98 -10.00 -9.47
CA VAL A 492 24.32 -10.62 -9.54
C VAL A 492 24.34 -11.80 -8.58
N GLU A 493 24.45 -13.03 -9.10
CA GLU A 493 24.37 -14.30 -8.34
C GLU A 493 25.64 -15.17 -8.51
#